data_804139c822808665117ef92841bf2c02
#
_entry.id   804139c822808665117ef92841bf2c02
#
_cell.length_a   1.000
_cell.length_b   1.000
_cell.length_c   1.000
_cell.angle_alpha   90.00
_cell.angle_beta   90.00
_cell.angle_gamma   90.00
#
_symmetry.space_group_name_H-M   'P 1'
#
loop_
_entity.id
_entity.type
_entity.pdbx_description
1 polymer ?
#
loop_
_entity_poly.entity_id
_entity_poly.type
_entity_poly.pdbx_seq_one_letter_code
_entity_poly.pdbx_strand_id
1 'polypeptide(L)'
;MSRSVLIVDDEHHIRLLIEQTLEELLDEGVELYTASDGDEALAAIEAQSPDLVFLDVMMPRRNGLEVARAVRDDLGRADTHIVLLTAKGQAVDREAGLAAGANRYLTKPFDPDELLAIAHEVLGTA
;
A
#
# COMPACT_ATOMS: atom_id res chain seq x y z
N MET A 1 12.42 15.52 -6.97
CA MET A 1 11.95 14.76 -5.80
C MET A 1 11.68 13.31 -6.21
N SER A 2 12.16 12.37 -5.42
CA SER A 2 11.94 10.96 -5.72
C SER A 2 10.52 10.57 -5.38
N ARG A 3 9.92 9.76 -6.24
CA ARG A 3 8.65 9.11 -5.96
C ARG A 3 8.95 7.79 -5.25
N SER A 4 8.10 7.39 -4.34
CA SER A 4 8.30 6.14 -3.62
C SER A 4 7.01 5.37 -3.38
N VAL A 5 7.16 4.06 -3.24
CA VAL A 5 6.08 3.13 -2.96
C VAL A 5 6.44 2.32 -1.72
N LEU A 6 5.48 2.17 -0.82
CA LEU A 6 5.63 1.30 0.33
C LEU A 6 4.74 0.08 0.13
N ILE A 7 5.30 -1.10 0.35
CA ILE A 7 4.58 -2.37 0.22
C ILE A 7 4.46 -2.96 1.63
N VAL A 8 3.23 -3.15 2.09
CA VAL A 8 2.96 -3.62 3.44
C VAL A 8 2.15 -4.91 3.40
N ASP A 9 2.75 -6.00 3.82
CA ASP A 9 2.08 -7.29 3.93
C ASP A 9 2.88 -8.14 4.92
N ASP A 10 2.20 -8.89 5.78
CA ASP A 10 2.87 -9.75 6.74
C ASP A 10 3.41 -11.04 6.11
N GLU A 11 2.97 -11.36 4.88
CA GLU A 11 3.43 -12.52 4.15
C GLU A 11 4.60 -12.16 3.25
N HIS A 12 5.77 -12.73 3.55
CA HIS A 12 7.01 -12.43 2.82
C HIS A 12 6.87 -12.66 1.31
N HIS A 13 6.25 -13.77 0.92
CA HIS A 13 6.11 -14.10 -0.51
C HIS A 13 5.22 -13.12 -1.27
N ILE A 14 4.24 -12.54 -0.62
CA ILE A 14 3.39 -11.51 -1.24
C ILE A 14 4.18 -10.21 -1.41
N ARG A 15 4.94 -9.80 -0.37
CA ARG A 15 5.81 -8.63 -0.50
C ARG A 15 6.77 -8.79 -1.66
N LEU A 16 7.38 -9.97 -1.77
CA LEU A 16 8.34 -10.26 -2.84
C LEU A 16 7.67 -10.21 -4.21
N LEU A 17 6.48 -10.78 -4.34
CA LEU A 17 5.72 -10.74 -5.59
C LEU A 17 5.43 -9.31 -6.02
N ILE A 18 5.01 -8.47 -5.09
CA ILE A 18 4.72 -7.07 -5.40
C ILE A 18 6.01 -6.32 -5.77
N GLU A 19 7.11 -6.55 -5.05
CA GLU A 19 8.40 -5.95 -5.37
C GLU A 19 8.83 -6.31 -6.79
N GLN A 20 8.72 -7.58 -7.16
CA GLN A 20 9.08 -8.04 -8.49
C GLN A 20 8.19 -7.43 -9.57
N THR A 21 6.90 -7.31 -9.27
CA THR A 21 5.94 -6.69 -10.19
C THR A 21 6.29 -5.23 -10.45
N LEU A 22 6.75 -4.52 -9.42
CA LEU A 22 7.07 -3.08 -9.50
C LEU A 22 8.54 -2.81 -9.85
N GLU A 23 9.34 -3.83 -10.07
CA GLU A 23 10.78 -3.68 -10.30
C GLU A 23 11.12 -2.74 -11.46
N GLU A 24 10.32 -2.74 -12.51
CA GLU A 24 10.54 -1.84 -13.64
C GLU A 24 10.46 -0.36 -13.27
N LEU A 25 9.77 -0.02 -12.18
CA LEU A 25 9.67 1.36 -11.72
C LEU A 25 10.99 1.89 -11.18
N LEU A 26 11.89 1.01 -10.76
CA LEU A 26 13.22 1.40 -10.30
C LEU A 26 13.98 2.13 -11.39
N ASP A 27 13.80 1.73 -12.65
CA ASP A 27 14.45 2.36 -13.80
C ASP A 27 13.93 3.77 -14.05
N GLU A 28 12.78 4.10 -13.49
CA GLU A 28 12.17 5.43 -13.61
C GLU A 28 12.41 6.29 -12.37
N GLY A 29 13.33 5.88 -11.51
CA GLY A 29 13.70 6.64 -10.32
C GLY A 29 12.74 6.48 -9.14
N VAL A 30 11.85 5.49 -9.17
CA VAL A 30 10.95 5.22 -8.06
C VAL A 30 11.66 4.35 -7.02
N GLU A 31 11.54 4.72 -5.74
CA GLU A 31 12.10 3.93 -4.66
C GLU A 31 11.03 3.00 -4.09
N LEU A 32 11.41 1.77 -3.74
CA LEU A 32 10.49 0.79 -3.16
C LEU A 32 10.92 0.49 -1.73
N TYR A 33 9.96 0.56 -0.81
CA TYR A 33 10.16 0.23 0.60
C TYR A 33 9.19 -0.86 1.00
N THR A 34 9.51 -1.62 2.03
CA THR A 34 8.63 -2.68 2.52
C THR A 34 8.45 -2.59 4.03
N ALA A 35 7.31 -3.10 4.50
CA ALA A 35 7.01 -3.24 5.92
C ALA A 35 6.24 -4.53 6.13
N SER A 36 6.39 -5.17 7.28
CA SER A 36 5.79 -6.47 7.56
C SER A 36 4.64 -6.41 8.57
N ASP A 37 4.42 -5.29 9.19
CA ASP A 37 3.28 -5.09 10.10
C ASP A 37 2.85 -3.62 10.12
N GLY A 38 1.77 -3.34 10.84
CA GLY A 38 1.20 -2.00 10.86
C GLY A 38 2.08 -0.96 11.56
N ASP A 39 2.83 -1.35 12.58
CA ASP A 39 3.71 -0.41 13.27
C ASP A 39 4.90 -0.03 12.39
N GLU A 40 5.49 -1.00 11.70
CA GLU A 40 6.55 -0.74 10.72
C GLU A 40 6.02 0.14 9.59
N ALA A 41 4.78 -0.11 9.15
CA ALA A 41 4.17 0.68 8.08
C ALA A 41 4.06 2.15 8.47
N LEU A 42 3.57 2.45 9.67
CA LEU A 42 3.43 3.83 10.12
C LEU A 42 4.79 4.51 10.27
N ALA A 43 5.78 3.79 10.79
CA ALA A 43 7.13 4.33 10.91
C ALA A 43 7.72 4.65 9.53
N ALA A 44 7.52 3.76 8.55
CA ALA A 44 8.00 3.97 7.19
C ALA A 44 7.30 5.15 6.50
N ILE A 45 5.99 5.27 6.69
CA ILE A 45 5.21 6.36 6.11
C ILE A 45 5.68 7.70 6.66
N GLU A 46 5.91 7.76 7.97
CA GLU A 46 6.40 8.97 8.61
C GLU A 46 7.81 9.34 8.12
N ALA A 47 8.70 8.35 8.04
CA ALA A 47 10.10 8.58 7.67
C ALA A 47 10.30 8.86 6.18
N GLN A 48 9.58 8.16 5.30
CA GLN A 48 9.84 8.18 3.86
C GLN A 48 8.80 8.97 3.05
N SER A 49 7.64 9.25 3.63
CA SER A 49 6.54 9.95 2.94
C SER A 49 6.24 9.36 1.55
N PRO A 50 5.91 8.06 1.48
CA PRO A 50 5.66 7.45 0.17
C PRO A 50 4.45 8.05 -0.54
N ASP A 51 4.48 8.05 -1.86
CA ASP A 51 3.37 8.55 -2.66
C ASP A 51 2.25 7.53 -2.79
N LEU A 52 2.60 6.26 -2.72
CA LEU A 52 1.68 5.14 -2.88
C LEU A 52 2.00 4.06 -1.84
N VAL A 53 0.96 3.53 -1.21
CA VAL A 53 1.09 2.44 -0.24
C VAL A 53 0.16 1.30 -0.66
N PHE A 54 0.73 0.12 -0.87
CA PHE A 54 -0.06 -1.12 -0.99
C PHE A 54 -0.10 -1.73 0.41
N LEU A 55 -1.28 -1.85 0.97
CA LEU A 55 -1.47 -2.10 2.39
C LEU A 55 -2.41 -3.27 2.65
N ASP A 56 -1.86 -4.37 3.15
CA ASP A 56 -2.65 -5.53 3.54
C ASP A 56 -3.59 -5.17 4.69
N VAL A 57 -4.82 -5.66 4.65
CA VAL A 57 -5.79 -5.42 5.71
C VAL A 57 -5.50 -6.27 6.94
N MET A 58 -5.22 -7.56 6.73
CA MET A 58 -5.03 -8.51 7.84
C MET A 58 -3.57 -8.65 8.23
N MET A 59 -3.15 -7.93 9.25
CA MET A 59 -1.78 -7.96 9.76
C MET A 59 -1.78 -7.96 11.27
N PRO A 60 -0.72 -8.50 11.91
CA PRO A 60 -0.56 -8.40 13.35
C PRO A 60 -0.30 -6.95 13.78
N ARG A 61 -0.48 -6.66 15.03
CA ARG A 61 -0.30 -5.37 15.71
C ARG A 61 -1.38 -4.38 15.32
N ARG A 62 -1.33 -3.84 14.10
CA ARG A 62 -2.36 -2.94 13.58
C ARG A 62 -2.79 -3.47 12.22
N ASN A 63 -4.09 -3.56 12.00
CA ASN A 63 -4.59 -3.98 10.68
C ASN A 63 -4.53 -2.78 9.70
N GLY A 64 -4.76 -3.07 8.42
CA GLY A 64 -4.66 -2.04 7.37
C GLY A 64 -5.63 -0.89 7.53
N LEU A 65 -6.81 -1.14 8.08
CA LEU A 65 -7.79 -0.07 8.30
C LEU A 65 -7.31 0.89 9.38
N GLU A 66 -6.72 0.36 10.45
CA GLU A 66 -6.15 1.18 11.51
C GLU A 66 -4.97 2.01 11.00
N VAL A 67 -4.13 1.42 10.16
CA VAL A 67 -3.00 2.13 9.55
C VAL A 67 -3.52 3.27 8.67
N ALA A 68 -4.51 3.00 7.81
CA ALA A 68 -5.06 4.02 6.93
C ALA A 68 -5.63 5.20 7.74
N ARG A 69 -6.37 4.93 8.80
CA ARG A 69 -6.89 5.99 9.67
C ARG A 69 -5.78 6.80 10.32
N ALA A 70 -4.75 6.13 10.81
CA ALA A 70 -3.61 6.80 11.45
C ALA A 70 -2.87 7.70 10.45
N VAL A 71 -2.72 7.26 9.20
CA VAL A 71 -2.09 8.06 8.15
C VAL A 71 -2.86 9.35 7.92
N ARG A 72 -4.20 9.28 7.88
CA ARG A 72 -5.02 10.46 7.65
C ARG A 72 -5.15 11.35 8.88
N ASP A 73 -5.44 10.72 10.03
CA ASP A 73 -5.79 11.46 11.25
C ASP A 73 -4.57 11.85 12.08
N ASP A 74 -3.64 10.91 12.29
CA ASP A 74 -2.49 11.15 13.17
C ASP A 74 -1.31 11.78 12.44
N LEU A 75 -1.03 11.33 11.22
CA LEU A 75 0.09 11.84 10.43
C LEU A 75 -0.32 12.99 9.50
N GLY A 76 -1.62 13.17 9.29
CA GLY A 76 -2.12 14.25 8.44
C GLY A 76 -1.72 14.13 6.97
N ARG A 77 -1.50 12.91 6.47
CA ARG A 77 -1.04 12.68 5.10
C ARG A 77 -2.21 12.52 4.15
N ALA A 78 -2.75 13.62 3.66
CA ALA A 78 -3.89 13.60 2.75
C ALA A 78 -3.52 13.12 1.34
N ASP A 79 -2.29 13.34 0.92
CA ASP A 79 -1.85 13.07 -0.45
C ASP A 79 -1.30 11.65 -0.67
N THR A 80 -1.08 10.89 0.40
CA THR A 80 -0.63 9.51 0.26
C THR A 80 -1.75 8.66 -0.32
N HIS A 81 -1.49 8.03 -1.47
CA HIS A 81 -2.48 7.17 -2.11
C HIS A 81 -2.41 5.77 -1.47
N ILE A 82 -3.50 5.32 -0.87
CA ILE A 82 -3.54 4.03 -0.17
C ILE A 82 -4.40 3.05 -0.95
N VAL A 83 -3.82 1.90 -1.29
CA VAL A 83 -4.53 0.78 -1.92
C VAL A 83 -4.55 -0.37 -0.91
N LEU A 84 -5.73 -0.74 -0.43
CA LEU A 84 -5.87 -1.86 0.49
C LEU A 84 -5.82 -3.18 -0.28
N LEU A 85 -5.15 -4.17 0.29
CA LEU A 85 -5.10 -5.53 -0.25
C LEU A 85 -5.96 -6.41 0.65
N THR A 86 -7.04 -6.94 0.10
CA THR A 86 -8.01 -7.74 0.87
C THR A 86 -8.05 -9.16 0.36
N ALA A 87 -8.19 -10.14 1.25
CA ALA A 87 -8.36 -11.52 0.82
C ALA A 87 -9.79 -11.74 0.36
N LYS A 88 -9.94 -12.59 -0.66
CA LYS A 88 -11.26 -12.99 -1.15
C LYS A 88 -12.05 -13.64 -0.01
N GLY A 89 -13.26 -13.18 0.21
CA GLY A 89 -14.11 -13.72 1.27
C GLY A 89 -13.94 -13.04 2.63
N GLN A 90 -13.05 -12.08 2.76
CA GLN A 90 -12.95 -11.29 3.99
C GLN A 90 -14.14 -10.35 4.10
N ALA A 91 -14.60 -10.16 5.34
CA ALA A 91 -15.76 -9.34 5.62
C ALA A 91 -15.47 -7.83 5.59
N VAL A 92 -14.28 -7.43 5.24
CA VAL A 92 -13.95 -6.01 5.10
C VAL A 92 -14.53 -5.54 3.80
N ASP A 93 -15.58 -4.79 3.88
CA ASP A 93 -16.21 -4.28 2.69
C ASP A 93 -15.50 -3.02 2.19
N ARG A 94 -15.83 -2.65 0.98
CA ARG A 94 -15.29 -1.48 0.31
C ARG A 94 -15.56 -0.20 1.09
N GLU A 95 -16.75 -0.11 1.67
CA GLU A 95 -17.16 1.09 2.40
C GLU A 95 -16.29 1.30 3.63
N ALA A 96 -15.98 0.23 4.38
CA ALA A 96 -15.13 0.32 5.56
C ALA A 96 -13.71 0.80 5.18
N GLY A 97 -13.18 0.29 4.06
CA GLY A 97 -11.87 0.71 3.57
C GLY A 97 -11.85 2.18 3.18
N LEU A 98 -12.83 2.62 2.42
CA LEU A 98 -12.92 4.02 2.01
C LEU A 98 -13.16 4.94 3.21
N ALA A 99 -14.00 4.52 4.16
CA ALA A 99 -14.25 5.29 5.37
C ALA A 99 -12.99 5.42 6.24
N ALA A 100 -12.08 4.44 6.18
CA ALA A 100 -10.81 4.50 6.88
C ALA A 100 -9.79 5.41 6.19
N GLY A 101 -10.08 5.86 4.97
CA GLY A 101 -9.21 6.77 4.24
C GLY A 101 -8.45 6.16 3.07
N ALA A 102 -8.74 4.91 2.71
CA ALA A 102 -8.12 4.30 1.54
C ALA A 102 -8.70 4.87 0.25
N ASN A 103 -7.89 4.91 -0.79
CA ASN A 103 -8.31 5.41 -2.10
C ASN A 103 -8.87 4.30 -2.99
N ARG A 104 -8.32 3.10 -2.86
CA ARG A 104 -8.72 1.94 -3.65
C ARG A 104 -8.53 0.66 -2.85
N TYR A 105 -9.03 -0.45 -3.38
CA TYR A 105 -8.68 -1.76 -2.85
C TYR A 105 -8.52 -2.77 -3.99
N LEU A 106 -7.73 -3.80 -3.72
CA LEU A 106 -7.53 -4.95 -4.60
C LEU A 106 -7.81 -6.21 -3.82
N THR A 107 -8.48 -7.17 -4.45
CA THR A 107 -8.76 -8.46 -3.82
C THR A 107 -7.65 -9.45 -4.16
N LYS A 108 -7.15 -10.16 -3.16
CA LYS A 108 -6.18 -11.25 -3.38
C LYS A 108 -6.93 -12.52 -3.79
N PRO A 109 -6.42 -13.31 -4.70
CA PRO A 109 -5.23 -13.03 -5.49
C PRO A 109 -5.48 -11.91 -6.50
N PHE A 110 -4.56 -10.98 -6.60
CA PHE A 110 -4.68 -9.86 -7.53
C PHE A 110 -3.92 -10.18 -8.83
N ASP A 111 -4.31 -9.50 -9.90
CA ASP A 111 -3.59 -9.56 -11.16
C ASP A 111 -2.37 -8.62 -11.05
N PRO A 112 -1.14 -9.12 -11.24
CA PRO A 112 0.04 -8.25 -11.22
C PRO A 112 -0.02 -7.10 -12.20
N ASP A 113 -0.62 -7.30 -13.37
CA ASP A 113 -0.76 -6.24 -14.37
C ASP A 113 -1.68 -5.11 -13.88
N GLU A 114 -2.73 -5.47 -13.15
CA GLU A 114 -3.63 -4.49 -12.56
C GLU A 114 -2.92 -3.67 -11.48
N LEU A 115 -2.14 -4.34 -10.64
CA LEU A 115 -1.37 -3.67 -9.60
C LEU A 115 -0.36 -2.70 -10.20
N LEU A 116 0.35 -3.13 -11.24
CA LEU A 116 1.32 -2.29 -11.94
C LEU A 116 0.65 -1.09 -12.61
N ALA A 117 -0.52 -1.31 -13.21
CA ALA A 117 -1.28 -0.23 -13.85
C ALA A 117 -1.67 0.85 -12.84
N ILE A 118 -2.08 0.44 -11.63
CA ILE A 118 -2.40 1.39 -10.56
C ILE A 118 -1.16 2.20 -10.18
N ALA A 119 -0.01 1.54 -10.05
CA ALA A 119 1.23 2.24 -9.71
C ALA A 119 1.60 3.27 -10.78
N HIS A 120 1.52 2.92 -12.06
CA HIS A 120 1.79 3.87 -13.14
C HIS A 120 0.84 5.05 -13.09
N GLU A 121 -0.44 4.79 -12.88
CA GLU A 121 -1.45 5.85 -12.82
C GLU A 121 -1.18 6.82 -11.67
N VAL A 122 -0.94 6.31 -10.48
CA VAL A 122 -0.73 7.12 -9.27
C VAL A 122 0.57 7.90 -9.35
N LEU A 123 1.64 7.28 -9.84
CA LEU A 123 2.96 7.90 -9.88
C LEU A 123 3.21 8.73 -11.13
N GLY A 124 2.35 8.65 -12.13
CA GLY A 124 2.54 9.37 -13.38
C GLY A 124 3.68 8.79 -14.22
N THR A 125 3.98 7.50 -14.07
CA THR A 125 5.01 6.80 -14.85
C THR A 125 4.39 6.15 -16.09
N ALA A 126 5.22 5.81 -17.04
CA ALA A 126 4.77 5.21 -18.31
C ALA A 126 4.81 3.69 -18.28
#